data_31181c72445d34f890594af535adcdb5
#
_entry.id   31181c72445d34f890594af535adcdb5
#
_cell.length_a   1.000
_cell.length_b   1.000
_cell.length_c   1.000
_cell.angle_alpha   90.00
_cell.angle_beta   90.00
_cell.angle_gamma   90.00
#
_symmetry.space_group_name_H-M   'P 1'
#
loop_
_entity.id
_entity.type
_entity.pdbx_description
1 polymer ?
#
loop_
_entity_poly.entity_id
_entity_poly.type
_entity_poly.pdbx_seq_one_letter_code
_entity_poly.pdbx_strand_id
1 'polypeptide(L)'
;MESKNNMDKTDEGLLGNEKIEEAIAALQQQPTQELLAHALTVVRRRMRENGQVIIAVEPNAAAGQMKLQAVKTSDGKNWWAVFTSFDEELKGGKSVMSTFMTDIGKLLEAALSEEEISGVIINPWNRTLMLDKTLIRIILGNVAQ
;
A
#
# COMPACT_ATOMS: atom_id res chain seq x y z
N MET A 1 22.04 -20.50 2.24
CA MET A 1 21.30 -20.77 1.02
C MET A 1 19.87 -21.13 1.28
N GLU A 2 19.67 -22.11 2.11
CA GLU A 2 18.31 -22.56 2.37
C GLU A 2 17.46 -21.50 3.03
N SER A 3 18.03 -20.79 3.99
CA SER A 3 17.27 -19.74 4.65
C SER A 3 16.92 -18.64 3.66
N LYS A 4 17.78 -18.40 2.70
CA LYS A 4 17.50 -17.41 1.69
C LYS A 4 16.34 -17.84 0.81
N ASN A 5 16.29 -19.13 0.47
CA ASN A 5 15.17 -19.62 -0.31
C ASN A 5 13.87 -19.51 0.46
N ASN A 6 13.93 -19.78 1.76
CA ASN A 6 12.73 -19.66 2.59
C ASN A 6 12.25 -18.23 2.64
N MET A 7 13.17 -17.28 2.72
CA MET A 7 12.80 -15.87 2.72
C MET A 7 12.15 -15.49 1.40
N ASP A 8 12.70 -16.00 0.30
CA ASP A 8 12.11 -15.71 -1.00
C ASP A 8 10.69 -16.20 -1.08
N LYS A 9 10.42 -17.38 -0.54
CA LYS A 9 9.05 -17.89 -0.54
C LYS A 9 8.14 -17.04 0.32
N THR A 10 8.64 -16.60 1.48
CA THR A 10 7.85 -15.80 2.39
C THR A 10 7.47 -14.48 1.76
N ASP A 11 8.39 -13.92 0.98
CA ASP A 11 8.18 -12.60 0.40
C ASP A 11 7.71 -12.66 -1.04
N GLU A 12 7.26 -13.81 -1.49
CA GLU A 12 6.93 -14.01 -2.90
C GLU A 12 5.87 -13.04 -3.37
N GLY A 13 4.89 -12.73 -2.52
CA GLY A 13 3.86 -11.80 -2.89
C GLY A 13 4.35 -10.38 -3.09
N LEU A 14 5.53 -10.07 -2.61
CA LEU A 14 6.11 -8.73 -2.77
C LEU A 14 6.99 -8.62 -4.01
N LEU A 15 7.30 -9.73 -4.66
CA LEU A 15 8.15 -9.70 -5.84
C LEU A 15 7.43 -8.97 -6.96
N GLY A 16 8.10 -8.02 -7.56
CA GLY A 16 7.51 -7.18 -8.58
C GLY A 16 7.04 -5.84 -8.06
N ASN A 17 6.97 -5.65 -6.75
CA ASN A 17 6.55 -4.37 -6.21
C ASN A 17 7.56 -3.26 -6.46
N GLU A 18 8.79 -3.62 -6.82
CA GLU A 18 9.75 -2.58 -7.20
C GLU A 18 9.25 -1.80 -8.41
N LYS A 19 8.38 -2.41 -9.22
CA LYS A 19 7.80 -1.67 -10.34
C LYS A 19 6.86 -0.58 -9.86
N ILE A 20 6.15 -0.82 -8.76
CA ILE A 20 5.34 0.23 -8.15
C ILE A 20 6.25 1.34 -7.66
N GLU A 21 7.33 0.98 -6.99
CA GLU A 21 8.26 1.96 -6.45
C GLU A 21 8.88 2.81 -7.55
N GLU A 22 9.23 2.20 -8.67
CA GLU A 22 9.80 2.94 -9.78
C GLU A 22 8.78 3.89 -10.40
N ALA A 23 7.53 3.44 -10.51
CA ALA A 23 6.49 4.31 -11.07
C ALA A 23 6.23 5.50 -10.15
N ILE A 24 6.26 5.29 -8.84
CA ILE A 24 6.08 6.38 -7.89
C ILE A 24 7.25 7.35 -8.00
N ALA A 25 8.47 6.84 -8.09
CA ALA A 25 9.64 7.71 -8.19
C ALA A 25 9.57 8.59 -9.44
N ALA A 26 9.14 8.01 -10.57
CA ALA A 26 9.00 8.78 -11.78
C ALA A 26 7.95 9.87 -11.63
N LEU A 27 6.83 9.53 -10.99
CA LEU A 27 5.77 10.50 -10.77
C LEU A 27 6.22 11.62 -9.86
N GLN A 28 7.02 11.31 -8.84
CA GLN A 28 7.52 12.33 -7.94
C GLN A 28 8.45 13.30 -8.64
N GLN A 29 9.22 12.80 -9.60
CA GLN A 29 10.12 13.67 -10.35
C GLN A 29 9.38 14.54 -11.34
N GLN A 30 8.33 14.03 -11.95
CA GLN A 30 7.52 14.76 -12.92
C GLN A 30 6.06 14.45 -12.68
N PRO A 31 5.39 15.25 -11.85
CA PRO A 31 4.00 14.97 -11.50
C PRO A 31 3.04 15.33 -12.61
N THR A 32 2.90 14.44 -13.56
CA THR A 32 2.01 14.60 -14.70
C THR A 32 0.87 13.62 -14.60
N GLN A 33 -0.22 13.90 -15.31
CA GLN A 33 -1.34 12.97 -15.35
C GLN A 33 -0.95 11.66 -16.01
N GLU A 34 -0.06 11.72 -16.98
CA GLU A 34 0.37 10.51 -17.65
C GLU A 34 1.14 9.59 -16.72
N LEU A 35 2.01 10.15 -15.88
CA LEU A 35 2.75 9.33 -14.95
C LEU A 35 1.89 8.86 -13.80
N LEU A 36 0.88 9.64 -13.41
CA LEU A 36 -0.08 9.15 -12.45
C LEU A 36 -0.85 7.97 -13.01
N ALA A 37 -1.34 8.10 -14.25
CA ALA A 37 -2.06 7.00 -14.88
C ALA A 37 -1.18 5.76 -14.99
N HIS A 38 0.10 5.96 -15.30
CA HIS A 38 1.03 4.84 -15.36
C HIS A 38 1.18 4.16 -14.00
N ALA A 39 1.32 4.95 -12.94
CA ALA A 39 1.46 4.38 -11.61
C ALA A 39 0.22 3.56 -11.23
N LEU A 40 -0.97 4.09 -11.53
CA LEU A 40 -2.20 3.35 -11.24
C LEU A 40 -2.26 2.05 -12.04
N THR A 41 -1.80 2.08 -13.28
CA THR A 41 -1.75 0.89 -14.11
C THR A 41 -0.82 -0.16 -13.53
N VAL A 42 0.34 0.28 -13.03
CA VAL A 42 1.30 -0.64 -12.44
C VAL A 42 0.70 -1.29 -11.19
N VAL A 43 0.05 -0.51 -10.33
CA VAL A 43 -0.59 -1.07 -9.14
C VAL A 43 -1.66 -2.08 -9.54
N ARG A 44 -2.46 -1.74 -10.55
CA ARG A 44 -3.50 -2.65 -11.02
C ARG A 44 -2.93 -3.94 -11.57
N ARG A 45 -1.82 -3.84 -12.32
CA ARG A 45 -1.18 -5.03 -12.83
C ARG A 45 -0.68 -5.92 -11.71
N ARG A 46 -0.04 -5.32 -10.71
CA ARG A 46 0.43 -6.11 -9.57
C ARG A 46 -0.74 -6.75 -8.84
N MET A 47 -1.85 -6.03 -8.70
CA MET A 47 -3.04 -6.57 -8.09
C MET A 47 -3.52 -7.81 -8.85
N ARG A 48 -3.54 -7.74 -10.16
CA ARG A 48 -4.01 -8.86 -10.98
C ARG A 48 -3.05 -10.04 -10.98
N GLU A 49 -1.80 -9.80 -10.62
CA GLU A 49 -0.81 -10.85 -10.45
C GLU A 49 -0.83 -11.45 -9.06
N ASN A 50 -1.85 -11.11 -8.28
CA ASN A 50 -1.97 -11.55 -6.88
C ASN A 50 -0.87 -10.95 -6.01
N GLY A 51 -0.42 -9.76 -6.37
CA GLY A 51 0.59 -9.07 -5.58
C GLY A 51 0.08 -8.68 -4.21
N GLN A 52 1.01 -8.55 -3.28
CA GLN A 52 0.70 -8.23 -1.91
C GLN A 52 1.46 -6.99 -1.48
N VAL A 53 0.97 -6.36 -0.44
CA VAL A 53 1.65 -5.24 0.23
C VAL A 53 1.68 -5.55 1.72
N ILE A 54 2.46 -4.77 2.44
CA ILE A 54 2.63 -4.95 3.88
C ILE A 54 1.75 -3.94 4.59
N ILE A 55 1.05 -4.38 5.61
CA ILE A 55 0.32 -3.51 6.53
C ILE A 55 0.90 -3.70 7.92
N ALA A 56 0.81 -2.65 8.73
CA ALA A 56 1.23 -2.71 10.12
C ALA A 56 -0.01 -2.57 11.00
N VAL A 57 -0.05 -3.35 12.07
CA VAL A 57 -1.20 -3.38 12.97
C VAL A 57 -0.75 -2.84 14.33
N GLU A 58 -1.54 -1.93 14.87
CA GLU A 58 -1.20 -1.29 16.12
C GLU A 58 -1.28 -2.30 17.28
N PRO A 59 -0.30 -2.25 18.18
CA PRO A 59 -0.22 -3.27 19.23
C PRO A 59 -1.30 -3.11 20.30
N ASN A 60 -1.94 -1.94 20.38
CA ASN A 60 -2.91 -1.68 21.44
C ASN A 60 -4.34 -1.85 20.97
N ALA A 61 -4.53 -2.57 19.90
CA ALA A 61 -5.88 -2.80 19.45
C ALA A 61 -6.70 -3.49 20.54
N ALA A 62 -7.94 -3.07 20.69
CA ALA A 62 -8.83 -3.71 21.65
C ALA A 62 -8.96 -5.18 21.31
N ALA A 63 -9.30 -5.95 22.32
CA ALA A 63 -9.36 -7.39 22.15
C ALA A 63 -10.24 -7.74 20.96
N GLY A 64 -9.68 -8.60 20.11
CA GLY A 64 -10.41 -9.09 18.96
C GLY A 64 -10.50 -8.14 17.80
N GLN A 65 -9.85 -6.98 17.87
CA GLN A 65 -9.89 -6.01 16.78
C GLN A 65 -8.48 -5.74 16.27
N MET A 66 -8.37 -5.65 14.96
CA MET A 66 -7.13 -5.25 14.32
C MET A 66 -7.28 -3.82 13.84
N LYS A 67 -6.33 -3.00 14.23
CA LYS A 67 -6.34 -1.60 13.81
C LYS A 67 -5.12 -1.34 12.97
N LEU A 68 -5.33 -1.08 11.70
CA LEU A 68 -4.23 -0.81 10.78
C LEU A 68 -3.63 0.55 11.06
N GLN A 69 -2.32 0.63 10.88
CA GLN A 69 -1.64 1.90 11.01
C GLN A 69 -2.22 2.89 10.02
N ALA A 70 -2.47 4.10 10.50
CA ALA A 70 -3.01 5.16 9.65
C ALA A 70 -2.13 6.39 9.78
N VAL A 71 -2.12 7.17 8.71
CA VAL A 71 -1.40 8.43 8.68
C VAL A 71 -2.43 9.54 8.57
N LYS A 72 -2.29 10.56 9.40
CA LYS A 72 -3.18 11.70 9.36
C LYS A 72 -2.48 12.85 8.65
N THR A 73 -3.12 13.37 7.62
CA THR A 73 -2.57 14.48 6.87
C THR A 73 -3.00 15.80 7.48
N SER A 74 -2.35 16.88 7.05
CA SER A 74 -2.56 18.20 7.67
C SER A 74 -3.99 18.69 7.50
N ASP A 75 -4.71 18.18 6.52
CA ASP A 75 -6.11 18.55 6.31
C ASP A 75 -7.08 17.76 7.21
N GLY A 76 -6.54 16.95 8.12
CA GLY A 76 -7.35 16.20 9.06
C GLY A 76 -7.83 14.86 8.57
N LYS A 77 -7.44 14.46 7.37
CA LYS A 77 -7.87 13.19 6.80
C LYS A 77 -6.97 12.06 7.23
N ASN A 78 -7.55 10.88 7.35
CA ASN A 78 -6.81 9.69 7.73
C ASN A 78 -6.66 8.77 6.53
N TRP A 79 -5.51 8.10 6.45
CA TRP A 79 -5.17 7.20 5.34
C TRP A 79 -4.55 5.94 5.89
N TRP A 80 -4.98 4.80 5.40
CA TRP A 80 -4.31 3.56 5.78
C TRP A 80 -2.93 3.53 5.14
N ALA A 81 -1.90 3.20 5.94
CA ALA A 81 -0.54 3.11 5.46
C ALA A 81 -0.25 1.70 4.98
N VAL A 82 0.28 1.58 3.76
CA VAL A 82 0.74 0.30 3.25
C VAL A 82 2.13 0.47 2.67
N PHE A 83 2.85 -0.63 2.55
CA PHE A 83 4.24 -0.59 2.15
C PHE A 83 4.49 -1.63 1.07
N THR A 84 5.31 -1.27 0.09
CA THR A 84 5.63 -2.18 -1.00
C THR A 84 6.72 -3.17 -0.63
N SER A 85 7.46 -2.88 0.44
CA SER A 85 8.54 -3.76 0.89
C SER A 85 8.77 -3.53 2.37
N PHE A 86 9.47 -4.47 2.99
CA PHE A 86 9.84 -4.28 4.39
C PHE A 86 10.80 -3.12 4.57
N ASP A 87 11.65 -2.85 3.57
CA ASP A 87 12.51 -1.68 3.64
C ASP A 87 11.72 -0.39 3.75
N GLU A 88 10.61 -0.28 3.00
CA GLU A 88 9.78 0.92 3.09
C GLU A 88 9.11 1.03 4.44
N GLU A 89 8.66 -0.09 4.99
CA GLU A 89 8.03 -0.07 6.30
C GLU A 89 9.03 0.35 7.38
N LEU A 90 10.25 -0.11 7.27
CA LEU A 90 11.28 0.19 8.26
C LEU A 90 11.75 1.64 8.23
N LYS A 91 11.49 2.35 7.15
CA LYS A 91 11.92 3.75 7.07
C LYS A 91 11.21 4.65 8.07
N GLY A 92 10.02 4.25 8.49
CA GLY A 92 9.36 4.98 9.55
C GLY A 92 9.67 4.49 10.94
N GLY A 93 10.37 3.53 11.03
CA GLY A 93 10.89 2.57 11.91
C GLY A 93 11.03 2.76 13.37
N LYS A 94 10.16 3.43 14.00
CA LYS A 94 10.36 3.54 15.42
C LYS A 94 9.47 2.67 16.24
N SER A 95 8.32 2.34 15.80
CA SER A 95 7.42 1.58 16.63
C SER A 95 7.56 0.11 16.37
N VAL A 96 7.32 -0.64 17.41
CA VAL A 96 7.25 -2.07 17.29
C VAL A 96 5.80 -2.40 16.98
N MET A 97 5.56 -2.80 15.74
CA MET A 97 4.23 -3.16 15.30
C MET A 97 4.29 -4.51 14.61
N SER A 98 3.19 -5.21 14.66
CA SER A 98 3.08 -6.45 13.91
C SER A 98 2.81 -6.13 12.46
N THR A 99 3.52 -6.79 11.57
CA THR A 99 3.32 -6.57 10.14
C THR A 99 2.74 -7.82 9.50
N PHE A 100 1.92 -7.60 8.50
CA PHE A 100 1.26 -8.68 7.77
C PHE A 100 1.28 -8.35 6.29
N MET A 101 1.26 -9.40 5.48
CA MET A 101 1.10 -9.22 4.04
C MET A 101 -0.36 -9.43 3.68
N THR A 102 -0.86 -8.59 2.81
CA THR A 102 -2.24 -8.70 2.35
C THR A 102 -2.30 -8.49 0.86
N ASP A 103 -3.28 -9.11 0.22
CA ASP A 103 -3.48 -8.92 -1.21
C ASP A 103 -3.85 -7.47 -1.51
N ILE A 104 -3.24 -6.92 -2.55
CA ILE A 104 -3.51 -5.54 -2.92
C ILE A 104 -5.00 -5.33 -3.17
N GLY A 105 -5.62 -6.24 -3.92
CA GLY A 105 -7.04 -6.10 -4.24
C GLY A 105 -7.92 -6.12 -3.01
N LYS A 106 -7.66 -7.04 -2.10
CA LYS A 106 -8.47 -7.13 -0.88
C LYS A 106 -8.33 -5.90 -0.01
N LEU A 107 -7.11 -5.38 0.08
CA LEU A 107 -6.88 -4.19 0.88
C LEU A 107 -7.62 -3.00 0.29
N LEU A 108 -7.55 -2.82 -1.04
CA LEU A 108 -8.20 -1.69 -1.67
C LEU A 108 -9.71 -1.77 -1.54
N GLU A 109 -10.27 -2.97 -1.66
CA GLU A 109 -11.71 -3.13 -1.47
C GLU A 109 -12.13 -2.81 -0.05
N ALA A 110 -11.34 -3.26 0.92
CA ALA A 110 -11.64 -2.96 2.31
C ALA A 110 -11.58 -1.46 2.58
N ALA A 111 -10.63 -0.78 1.94
CA ALA A 111 -10.50 0.66 2.11
C ALA A 111 -11.73 1.42 1.62
N LEU A 112 -12.35 0.93 0.54
CA LEU A 112 -13.57 1.58 0.05
C LEU A 112 -14.71 1.47 1.04
N SER A 113 -14.73 0.41 1.83
CA SER A 113 -15.81 0.18 2.79
C SER A 113 -15.58 0.90 4.11
N GLU A 114 -14.37 1.38 4.36
CA GLU A 114 -14.05 2.00 5.64
C GLU A 114 -14.31 3.49 5.57
N GLU A 115 -15.32 3.96 6.29
CA GLU A 115 -15.73 5.35 6.20
C GLU A 115 -14.78 6.31 6.90
N GLU A 116 -14.00 5.82 7.84
CA GLU A 116 -13.14 6.70 8.63
C GLU A 116 -11.88 7.11 7.93
N ILE A 117 -11.58 6.52 6.77
CA ILE A 117 -10.37 6.88 6.04
C ILE A 117 -10.74 7.48 4.69
N SER A 118 -9.83 8.31 4.19
CA SER A 118 -10.01 8.94 2.87
C SER A 118 -9.40 8.10 1.76
N GLY A 119 -8.57 7.13 2.11
CA GLY A 119 -7.95 6.28 1.13
C GLY A 119 -6.76 5.56 1.71
N VAL A 120 -5.85 5.20 0.84
CA VAL A 120 -4.65 4.44 1.19
C VAL A 120 -3.43 5.25 0.79
N ILE A 121 -2.43 5.29 1.66
CA ILE A 121 -1.17 5.94 1.34
C ILE A 121 -0.10 4.85 1.23
N ILE A 122 0.51 4.77 0.07
CA ILE A 122 1.56 3.79 -0.20
C ILE A 122 2.90 4.42 0.15
N ASN A 123 3.69 3.74 0.96
CA ASN A 123 5.05 4.15 1.33
C ASN A 123 5.09 5.57 1.88
N PRO A 124 4.42 5.82 3.01
CA PRO A 124 4.30 7.19 3.53
C PRO A 124 5.62 7.86 3.90
N TRP A 125 6.68 7.09 4.07
CA TRP A 125 7.98 7.65 4.47
C TRP A 125 8.90 7.95 3.30
N ASN A 126 8.59 7.42 2.11
CA ASN A 126 9.45 7.52 0.95
C ASN A 126 8.64 7.03 -0.25
N ARG A 127 8.95 7.51 -1.46
CA ARG A 127 8.26 7.05 -2.68
C ARG A 127 6.75 6.92 -2.45
N THR A 128 6.17 8.02 -2.01
CA THR A 128 4.80 8.04 -1.52
C THR A 128 3.80 8.21 -2.66
N LEU A 129 2.72 7.44 -2.60
CA LEU A 129 1.60 7.62 -3.52
C LEU A 129 0.33 7.57 -2.70
N MET A 130 -0.50 8.61 -2.82
CA MET A 130 -1.76 8.68 -2.11
C MET A 130 -2.89 8.30 -3.05
N LEU A 131 -3.67 7.34 -2.61
CA LEU A 131 -4.79 6.82 -3.40
C LEU A 131 -6.09 7.14 -2.68
N ASP A 132 -6.77 8.20 -3.12
CA ASP A 132 -8.09 8.46 -2.56
C ASP A 132 -9.07 7.41 -3.12
N LYS A 133 -10.31 7.46 -2.65
CA LYS A 133 -11.26 6.42 -3.00
C LYS A 133 -11.61 6.44 -4.48
N THR A 134 -11.54 7.60 -5.12
CA THR A 134 -11.74 7.68 -6.56
C THR A 134 -10.66 6.91 -7.31
N LEU A 135 -9.39 7.13 -6.93
CA LEU A 135 -8.29 6.43 -7.57
C LEU A 135 -8.33 4.93 -7.28
N ILE A 136 -8.74 4.58 -6.07
CA ILE A 136 -8.87 3.16 -5.71
C ILE A 136 -9.91 2.50 -6.62
N ARG A 137 -11.03 3.16 -6.87
CA ARG A 137 -12.04 2.60 -7.75
C ARG A 137 -11.51 2.41 -9.16
N ILE A 138 -10.69 3.35 -9.62
CA ILE A 138 -10.08 3.22 -10.95
C ILE A 138 -9.20 1.97 -11.00
N ILE A 139 -8.37 1.78 -9.97
CA ILE A 139 -7.48 0.61 -9.94
C ILE A 139 -8.30 -0.68 -9.94
N LEU A 140 -9.36 -0.71 -9.17
CA LEU A 140 -10.20 -1.91 -9.07
C LEU A 140 -11.03 -2.15 -10.31
N GLY A 141 -11.15 -1.16 -11.18
CA GLY A 141 -12.01 -1.28 -12.34
C GLY A 141 -13.46 -1.06 -12.03
N ASN A 142 -13.76 -0.43 -10.90
CA ASN A 142 -15.13 -0.19 -10.46
C ASN A 142 -15.63 1.18 -10.84
N VAL A 143 -14.98 1.81 -11.79
CA VAL A 143 -15.39 3.13 -12.22
C VAL A 143 -16.77 3.01 -12.83
N ALA A 144 -17.68 3.80 -12.32
CA ALA A 144 -19.03 3.78 -12.84
C ALA A 144 -18.99 4.19 -14.28
N GLN A 145 -19.74 3.49 -15.01
CA GLN A 145 -19.79 3.72 -16.42
C GLN A 145 -20.85 4.74 -16.71
#